data_ff679731dd82e19f23fd94d048f5e1ec
#
_entry.id   ff679731dd82e19f23fd94d048f5e1ec
#
_cell.length_a   1.000
_cell.length_b   1.000
_cell.length_c   1.000
_cell.angle_alpha   90.00
_cell.angle_beta   90.00
_cell.angle_gamma   90.00
#
_symmetry.space_group_name_H-M   'P 1'
#
loop_
_entity.id
_entity.type
_entity.pdbx_description
1 polymer ?
#
loop_
_entity_poly.entity_id
_entity_poly.type
_entity_poly.pdbx_seq_one_letter_code
_entity_poly.pdbx_strand_id
1 'polypeptide(L)'
;IEDIGLDNVNLLGLSFGGWLAAEMAVMDPGLFRKLVLVCPTGIKPEQGEIYDIFLNLAPDYLKESFHNPEGAGEYGLICPDEPTPEKLELWEVAREQSCKLGWKPYMYNPNLKHLLHRLKNLDTLVIWGREDRIVPLDAGRIYEDSVPGSILDVIDGCGHRPEIENPQLFSDKVLSFLD
;
A
#
# COMPACT_ATOMS: atom_id res chain seq x y z
N ILE A 1 -6.11 3.53 19.17
CA ILE A 1 -4.82 4.17 19.50
C ILE A 1 -4.94 4.71 20.93
N GLU A 2 -5.87 5.58 21.21
CA GLU A 2 -6.11 6.14 22.57
C GLU A 2 -6.38 5.04 23.62
N ASP A 3 -7.20 4.04 23.31
CA ASP A 3 -7.54 2.92 24.22
C ASP A 3 -6.33 2.09 24.68
N ILE A 4 -5.24 2.09 23.88
CA ILE A 4 -3.98 1.40 24.22
C ILE A 4 -2.90 2.36 24.69
N GLY A 5 -3.25 3.63 24.95
CA GLY A 5 -2.34 4.65 25.50
C GLY A 5 -1.24 5.09 24.54
N LEU A 6 -1.46 5.00 23.23
CA LEU A 6 -0.54 5.49 22.20
C LEU A 6 -1.04 6.85 21.71
N ASP A 7 -0.14 7.81 21.65
CA ASP A 7 -0.34 9.09 20.99
C ASP A 7 0.88 9.45 20.14
N ASN A 8 0.69 10.34 19.18
CA ASN A 8 1.77 10.86 18.34
C ASN A 8 2.64 9.77 17.70
N VAL A 9 2.00 8.71 17.18
CA VAL A 9 2.67 7.53 16.58
C VAL A 9 2.98 7.75 15.11
N ASN A 10 4.01 7.07 14.61
CA ASN A 10 4.22 6.94 13.18
C ASN A 10 3.29 5.86 12.64
N LEU A 11 2.57 6.16 11.55
CA LEU A 11 1.68 5.22 10.88
C LEU A 11 2.28 4.82 9.54
N LEU A 12 2.44 3.51 9.33
CA LEU A 12 2.86 2.96 8.04
C LEU A 12 1.82 1.97 7.55
N GLY A 13 1.42 2.11 6.29
CA GLY A 13 0.47 1.20 5.66
C GLY A 13 0.91 0.81 4.24
N LEU A 14 0.75 -0.49 3.90
CA LEU A 14 1.10 -1.05 2.60
C LEU A 14 -0.18 -1.46 1.86
N SER A 15 -0.26 -1.19 0.56
CA SER A 15 -1.36 -1.60 -0.31
C SER A 15 -2.74 -1.22 0.28
N PHE A 16 -3.59 -2.21 0.53
CA PHE A 16 -4.89 -2.01 1.20
C PHE A 16 -4.74 -1.42 2.61
N GLY A 17 -3.69 -1.83 3.35
CA GLY A 17 -3.35 -1.21 4.64
C GLY A 17 -2.92 0.25 4.51
N GLY A 18 -2.33 0.64 3.38
CA GLY A 18 -2.03 2.03 3.04
C GLY A 18 -3.29 2.86 2.82
N TRP A 19 -4.29 2.31 2.17
CA TRP A 19 -5.60 2.95 2.06
C TRP A 19 -6.24 3.16 3.43
N LEU A 20 -6.26 2.13 4.28
CA LEU A 20 -6.79 2.24 5.64
C LEU A 20 -6.01 3.29 6.46
N ALA A 21 -4.69 3.33 6.34
CA ALA A 21 -3.86 4.33 7.00
C ALA A 21 -4.22 5.77 6.54
N ALA A 22 -4.43 5.97 5.25
CA ALA A 22 -4.85 7.27 4.70
C ALA A 22 -6.24 7.67 5.21
N GLU A 23 -7.21 6.74 5.26
CA GLU A 23 -8.54 7.00 5.82
C GLU A 23 -8.48 7.37 7.31
N MET A 24 -7.69 6.64 8.10
CA MET A 24 -7.50 6.98 9.52
C MET A 24 -6.86 8.36 9.68
N ALA A 25 -5.83 8.67 8.89
CA ALA A 25 -5.12 9.93 8.97
C ALA A 25 -6.02 11.12 8.59
N VAL A 26 -6.88 11.01 7.57
CA VAL A 26 -7.79 12.11 7.21
C VAL A 26 -8.93 12.30 8.21
N MET A 27 -9.28 11.26 8.98
CA MET A 27 -10.27 11.36 10.07
C MET A 27 -9.72 12.17 11.24
N ASP A 28 -8.51 11.87 11.70
CA ASP A 28 -7.83 12.60 12.76
C ASP A 28 -6.32 12.68 12.52
N PRO A 29 -5.85 13.71 11.80
CA PRO A 29 -4.41 13.88 11.53
C PRO A 29 -3.57 14.10 12.81
N GLY A 30 -4.19 14.58 13.88
CA GLY A 30 -3.50 14.91 15.13
C GLY A 30 -3.01 13.70 15.93
N LEU A 31 -3.52 12.50 15.62
CA LEU A 31 -3.09 11.24 16.25
C LEU A 31 -1.71 10.76 15.78
N PHE A 32 -1.23 11.28 14.64
CA PHE A 32 -0.04 10.75 13.99
C PHE A 32 1.08 11.78 13.93
N ARG A 33 2.31 11.32 14.13
CA ARG A 33 3.52 12.13 13.99
C ARG A 33 3.98 12.18 12.53
N LYS A 34 4.01 11.01 11.86
CA LYS A 34 4.38 10.85 10.44
C LYS A 34 3.55 9.75 9.81
N LEU A 35 3.31 9.86 8.51
CA LEU A 35 2.56 8.89 7.71
C LEU A 35 3.45 8.35 6.58
N VAL A 36 3.53 7.02 6.45
CA VAL A 36 4.19 6.35 5.32
C VAL A 36 3.16 5.49 4.60
N LEU A 37 2.96 5.76 3.33
CA LEU A 37 2.06 5.03 2.44
C LEU A 37 2.87 4.28 1.38
N VAL A 38 2.75 2.95 1.32
CA VAL A 38 3.51 2.11 0.40
C VAL A 38 2.57 1.47 -0.61
N CYS A 39 2.68 1.85 -1.89
CA CYS A 39 1.81 1.38 -2.97
C CYS A 39 0.33 1.30 -2.57
N PRO A 40 -0.25 2.33 -1.90
CA PRO A 40 -1.60 2.24 -1.37
C PRO A 40 -2.64 2.12 -2.48
N THR A 41 -3.71 1.34 -2.23
CA THR A 41 -4.98 1.47 -2.91
C THR A 41 -5.75 2.70 -2.40
N GLY A 42 -7.04 2.84 -2.64
CA GLY A 42 -7.87 3.91 -2.08
C GLY A 42 -8.09 5.11 -3.01
N ILE A 43 -7.22 5.31 -4.00
CA ILE A 43 -7.36 6.32 -5.06
C ILE A 43 -7.58 5.61 -6.40
N LYS A 44 -8.57 6.07 -7.16
CA LYS A 44 -8.76 5.61 -8.53
C LYS A 44 -7.69 6.25 -9.44
N PRO A 45 -6.85 5.47 -10.12
CA PRO A 45 -5.90 6.02 -11.09
C PRO A 45 -6.65 6.66 -12.27
N GLU A 46 -6.09 7.70 -12.85
CA GLU A 46 -6.57 8.33 -14.10
C GLU A 46 -6.00 7.61 -15.32
N GLN A 47 -4.82 6.98 -15.16
CA GLN A 47 -4.17 6.17 -16.18
C GLN A 47 -3.90 4.75 -15.64
N GLY A 48 -4.29 3.75 -16.42
CA GLY A 48 -4.23 2.35 -16.01
C GLY A 48 -5.41 1.94 -15.13
N GLU A 49 -5.36 0.71 -14.66
CA GLU A 49 -6.42 0.09 -13.83
C GLU A 49 -5.79 -0.66 -12.67
N ILE A 50 -6.46 -0.67 -11.52
CA ILE A 50 -6.07 -1.52 -10.39
C ILE A 50 -6.33 -2.98 -10.78
N TYR A 51 -5.32 -3.83 -10.62
CA TYR A 51 -5.43 -5.26 -10.92
C TYR A 51 -6.57 -5.90 -10.15
N ASP A 52 -7.41 -6.69 -10.84
CA ASP A 52 -8.58 -7.31 -10.22
C ASP A 52 -8.19 -8.56 -9.42
N ILE A 53 -7.98 -8.36 -8.12
CA ILE A 53 -7.63 -9.45 -7.18
C ILE A 53 -8.81 -10.37 -6.87
N PHE A 54 -10.05 -10.00 -7.23
CA PHE A 54 -11.22 -10.81 -6.94
C PHE A 54 -11.56 -11.77 -8.10
N LEU A 55 -11.13 -11.45 -9.33
CA LEU A 55 -11.29 -12.31 -10.49
C LEU A 55 -10.13 -13.29 -10.70
N ASN A 56 -9.00 -13.06 -10.02
CA ASN A 56 -7.79 -13.87 -10.16
C ASN A 56 -7.53 -14.70 -8.90
N LEU A 57 -6.83 -15.82 -9.05
CA LEU A 57 -6.40 -16.64 -7.93
C LEU A 57 -5.28 -15.94 -7.14
N ALA A 58 -5.17 -16.24 -5.86
CA ALA A 58 -4.15 -15.64 -5.01
C ALA A 58 -2.72 -15.84 -5.52
N PRO A 59 -2.29 -17.03 -6.02
CA PRO A 59 -0.96 -17.20 -6.62
C PRO A 59 -0.69 -16.27 -7.81
N ASP A 60 -1.67 -16.06 -8.68
CA ASP A 60 -1.53 -15.18 -9.85
C ASP A 60 -1.34 -13.73 -9.42
N TYR A 61 -2.19 -13.24 -8.54
CA TYR A 61 -2.07 -11.92 -7.95
C TYR A 61 -0.73 -11.73 -7.24
N LEU A 62 -0.31 -12.70 -6.42
CA LEU A 62 0.96 -12.62 -5.69
C LEU A 62 2.15 -12.58 -6.65
N LYS A 63 2.13 -13.36 -7.73
CA LYS A 63 3.16 -13.31 -8.76
C LYS A 63 3.21 -11.95 -9.46
N GLU A 64 2.05 -11.42 -9.86
CA GLU A 64 1.96 -10.09 -10.50
C GLU A 64 2.37 -8.93 -9.57
N SER A 65 2.33 -9.14 -8.25
CA SER A 65 2.77 -8.13 -7.29
C SER A 65 4.28 -7.92 -7.23
N PHE A 66 5.08 -8.79 -7.84
CA PHE A 66 6.54 -8.65 -7.94
C PHE A 66 6.97 -8.26 -9.36
N HIS A 67 7.90 -7.33 -9.47
CA HIS A 67 8.58 -7.05 -10.75
C HIS A 67 9.52 -8.19 -11.13
N ASN A 68 10.36 -8.63 -10.18
CA ASN A 68 11.31 -9.73 -10.35
C ASN A 68 11.15 -10.77 -9.23
N PRO A 69 10.21 -11.72 -9.35
CA PRO A 69 9.98 -12.76 -8.34
C PRO A 69 11.22 -13.60 -8.04
N GLU A 70 12.03 -13.93 -9.06
CA GLU A 70 13.22 -14.76 -8.91
C GLU A 70 14.34 -14.07 -8.14
N GLY A 71 14.40 -12.74 -8.21
CA GLY A 71 15.37 -11.91 -7.49
C GLY A 71 14.96 -11.58 -6.06
N ALA A 72 13.69 -11.78 -5.70
CA ALA A 72 13.19 -11.49 -4.37
C ALA A 72 13.41 -12.68 -3.42
N GLY A 73 14.35 -12.54 -2.48
CA GLY A 73 14.79 -13.66 -1.62
C GLY A 73 13.69 -14.32 -0.80
N GLU A 74 12.61 -13.59 -0.49
CA GLU A 74 11.47 -14.10 0.28
C GLU A 74 10.27 -14.52 -0.58
N TYR A 75 10.37 -14.41 -1.92
CA TYR A 75 9.25 -14.73 -2.81
C TYR A 75 8.68 -16.12 -2.56
N GLY A 76 9.52 -17.16 -2.46
CA GLY A 76 9.08 -18.54 -2.22
C GLY A 76 8.40 -18.74 -0.85
N LEU A 77 8.65 -17.88 0.13
CA LEU A 77 7.93 -17.92 1.42
C LEU A 77 6.52 -17.32 1.28
N ILE A 78 6.37 -16.32 0.42
CA ILE A 78 5.10 -15.62 0.20
C ILE A 78 4.24 -16.40 -0.78
N CYS A 79 4.80 -16.80 -1.90
CA CYS A 79 4.13 -17.52 -2.99
C CYS A 79 4.89 -18.83 -3.30
N PRO A 80 4.80 -19.85 -2.45
CA PRO A 80 5.39 -21.16 -2.74
C PRO A 80 4.70 -21.84 -3.91
N ASP A 81 5.44 -22.62 -4.69
CA ASP A 81 4.90 -23.40 -5.82
C ASP A 81 3.81 -24.38 -5.38
N GLU A 82 3.97 -24.96 -4.18
CA GLU A 82 3.00 -25.86 -3.56
C GLU A 82 2.54 -25.30 -2.22
N PRO A 83 1.52 -24.42 -2.20
CA PRO A 83 1.02 -23.84 -0.95
C PRO A 83 0.31 -24.89 -0.10
N THR A 84 0.51 -24.83 1.23
CA THR A 84 -0.22 -25.71 2.15
C THR A 84 -1.71 -25.36 2.20
N PRO A 85 -2.58 -26.31 2.61
CA PRO A 85 -4.01 -26.03 2.78
C PRO A 85 -4.31 -24.83 3.67
N GLU A 86 -3.55 -24.66 4.75
CA GLU A 86 -3.69 -23.55 5.70
C GLU A 86 -3.33 -22.20 5.02
N LYS A 87 -2.33 -22.21 4.15
CA LYS A 87 -1.92 -21.02 3.40
C LYS A 87 -2.97 -20.63 2.35
N LEU A 88 -3.54 -21.61 1.65
CA LEU A 88 -4.66 -21.38 0.74
C LEU A 88 -5.87 -20.80 1.47
N GLU A 89 -6.24 -21.36 2.62
CA GLU A 89 -7.32 -20.84 3.45
C GLU A 89 -7.05 -19.38 3.89
N LEU A 90 -5.83 -19.09 4.34
CA LEU A 90 -5.43 -17.74 4.73
C LEU A 90 -5.59 -16.73 3.58
N TRP A 91 -5.17 -17.10 2.36
CA TRP A 91 -5.33 -16.25 1.18
C TRP A 91 -6.79 -16.01 0.83
N GLU A 92 -7.64 -17.04 0.89
CA GLU A 92 -9.07 -16.90 0.63
C GLU A 92 -9.77 -16.04 1.68
N VAL A 93 -9.44 -16.20 2.95
CA VAL A 93 -9.97 -15.36 4.05
C VAL A 93 -9.54 -13.90 3.84
N ALA A 94 -8.28 -13.64 3.51
CA ALA A 94 -7.77 -12.30 3.26
C ALA A 94 -8.49 -11.66 2.05
N ARG A 95 -8.70 -12.42 0.97
CA ARG A 95 -9.42 -11.98 -0.22
C ARG A 95 -10.88 -11.65 0.09
N GLU A 96 -11.57 -12.52 0.84
CA GLU A 96 -12.95 -12.29 1.29
C GLU A 96 -13.07 -11.01 2.13
N GLN A 97 -12.17 -10.78 3.09
CA GLN A 97 -12.17 -9.57 3.91
C GLN A 97 -11.92 -8.32 3.06
N SER A 98 -10.96 -8.39 2.13
CA SER A 98 -10.70 -7.29 1.20
C SER A 98 -11.91 -6.99 0.30
N CYS A 99 -12.63 -8.04 -0.14
CA CYS A 99 -13.84 -7.90 -0.92
C CYS A 99 -14.95 -7.17 -0.16
N LYS A 100 -15.14 -7.46 1.11
CA LYS A 100 -16.17 -6.79 1.94
C LYS A 100 -15.97 -5.28 2.02
N LEU A 101 -14.74 -4.82 1.95
CA LEU A 101 -14.38 -3.41 2.09
C LEU A 101 -14.12 -2.72 0.74
N GLY A 102 -13.54 -3.43 -0.22
CA GLY A 102 -13.03 -2.87 -1.48
C GLY A 102 -13.79 -3.27 -2.75
N TRP A 103 -14.96 -3.93 -2.65
CA TRP A 103 -15.68 -4.40 -3.84
C TRP A 103 -16.31 -3.29 -4.67
N LYS A 104 -16.96 -2.31 -4.03
CA LYS A 104 -17.71 -1.28 -4.76
C LYS A 104 -17.75 0.06 -4.01
N PRO A 105 -17.07 1.08 -4.52
CA PRO A 105 -16.20 1.08 -5.73
C PRO A 105 -14.99 0.17 -5.57
N TYR A 106 -14.48 -0.37 -6.70
CA TYR A 106 -13.40 -1.33 -6.65
C TYR A 106 -12.07 -0.68 -6.20
N MET A 107 -11.63 -1.06 -4.99
CA MET A 107 -10.35 -0.71 -4.37
C MET A 107 -10.06 0.80 -4.24
N TYR A 108 -11.08 1.65 -4.22
CA TYR A 108 -10.92 3.09 -3.94
C TYR A 108 -12.13 3.70 -3.25
N ASN A 109 -11.90 4.84 -2.58
CA ASN A 109 -12.95 5.70 -2.04
C ASN A 109 -13.01 7.00 -2.86
N PRO A 110 -14.14 7.31 -3.53
CA PRO A 110 -14.28 8.54 -4.33
C PRO A 110 -14.04 9.83 -3.56
N ASN A 111 -14.24 9.80 -2.25
CA ASN A 111 -14.10 10.98 -1.40
C ASN A 111 -12.67 11.17 -0.87
N LEU A 112 -11.84 10.11 -0.81
CA LEU A 112 -10.53 10.16 -0.17
C LEU A 112 -9.62 11.23 -0.80
N LYS A 113 -9.53 11.29 -2.14
CA LYS A 113 -8.76 12.32 -2.86
C LYS A 113 -9.08 13.73 -2.37
N HIS A 114 -10.37 14.01 -2.12
CA HIS A 114 -10.85 15.32 -1.66
C HIS A 114 -10.59 15.60 -0.17
N LEU A 115 -10.28 14.58 0.62
CA LEU A 115 -10.01 14.70 2.05
C LEU A 115 -8.51 14.78 2.36
N LEU A 116 -7.64 14.34 1.45
CA LEU A 116 -6.18 14.27 1.65
C LEU A 116 -5.56 15.64 1.96
N HIS A 117 -6.16 16.77 1.52
CA HIS A 117 -5.70 18.12 1.88
C HIS A 117 -5.70 18.39 3.39
N ARG A 118 -6.45 17.60 4.18
CA ARG A 118 -6.47 17.70 5.65
C ARG A 118 -5.13 17.31 6.27
N LEU A 119 -4.29 16.56 5.54
CA LEU A 119 -2.97 16.09 5.98
C LEU A 119 -1.87 17.16 5.85
N LYS A 120 -2.21 18.41 5.58
CA LYS A 120 -1.27 19.52 5.32
C LYS A 120 -0.21 19.77 6.43
N ASN A 121 -0.44 19.28 7.63
CA ASN A 121 0.48 19.41 8.77
C ASN A 121 1.03 18.04 9.23
N LEU A 122 0.79 17.00 8.49
CA LEU A 122 1.28 15.65 8.76
C LEU A 122 2.34 15.29 7.72
N ASP A 123 3.59 15.19 8.15
CA ASP A 123 4.68 14.74 7.28
C ASP A 123 4.31 13.40 6.66
N THR A 124 4.26 13.34 5.34
CA THR A 124 3.79 12.17 4.60
C THR A 124 4.80 11.75 3.53
N LEU A 125 5.20 10.49 3.58
CA LEU A 125 6.01 9.83 2.57
C LEU A 125 5.14 8.81 1.81
N VAL A 126 5.13 8.90 0.49
CA VAL A 126 4.51 7.92 -0.40
C VAL A 126 5.64 7.17 -1.12
N ILE A 127 5.72 5.85 -0.93
CA ILE A 127 6.71 4.99 -1.60
C ILE A 127 5.99 4.18 -2.67
N TRP A 128 6.61 4.04 -3.86
CA TRP A 128 6.03 3.27 -4.96
C TRP A 128 7.09 2.50 -5.74
N GLY A 129 6.79 1.24 -6.09
CA GLY A 129 7.57 0.51 -7.09
C GLY A 129 7.21 1.03 -8.49
N ARG A 130 8.21 1.36 -9.30
CA ARG A 130 7.96 1.88 -10.67
C ARG A 130 7.21 0.90 -11.54
N GLU A 131 7.48 -0.37 -11.38
CA GLU A 131 6.93 -1.48 -12.15
C GLU A 131 5.73 -2.15 -11.46
N ASP A 132 5.02 -1.40 -10.60
CA ASP A 132 3.82 -1.89 -9.92
C ASP A 132 2.71 -2.20 -10.93
N ARG A 133 2.36 -3.48 -11.02
CA ARG A 133 1.30 -4.01 -11.90
C ARG A 133 -0.02 -4.24 -11.18
N ILE A 134 -0.05 -4.00 -9.86
CA ILE A 134 -1.26 -4.13 -9.04
C ILE A 134 -1.97 -2.78 -8.93
N VAL A 135 -1.24 -1.74 -8.51
CA VAL A 135 -1.76 -0.38 -8.43
C VAL A 135 -0.86 0.53 -9.27
N PRO A 136 -1.36 1.11 -10.36
CA PRO A 136 -0.54 1.96 -11.22
C PRO A 136 0.11 3.12 -10.46
N LEU A 137 1.37 3.43 -10.79
CA LEU A 137 2.11 4.58 -10.24
C LEU A 137 1.37 5.91 -10.38
N ASP A 138 0.45 6.01 -11.34
CA ASP A 138 -0.43 7.16 -11.51
C ASP A 138 -1.22 7.48 -10.24
N ALA A 139 -1.71 6.47 -9.52
CA ALA A 139 -2.36 6.67 -8.22
C ALA A 139 -1.40 7.28 -7.17
N GLY A 140 -0.12 6.91 -7.21
CA GLY A 140 0.91 7.50 -6.33
C GLY A 140 1.11 9.00 -6.58
N ARG A 141 1.11 9.43 -7.84
CA ARG A 141 1.16 10.85 -8.19
C ARG A 141 -0.07 11.61 -7.72
N ILE A 142 -1.25 10.97 -7.82
CA ILE A 142 -2.49 11.58 -7.30
C ILE A 142 -2.43 11.72 -5.77
N TYR A 143 -1.84 10.76 -5.05
CA TYR A 143 -1.60 10.90 -3.60
C TYR A 143 -0.67 12.10 -3.32
N GLU A 144 0.48 12.19 -4.01
CA GLU A 144 1.43 13.30 -3.86
C GLU A 144 0.78 14.66 -4.12
N ASP A 145 0.06 14.79 -5.23
CA ASP A 145 -0.64 16.03 -5.62
C ASP A 145 -1.75 16.43 -4.62
N SER A 146 -2.34 15.45 -3.94
CA SER A 146 -3.49 15.66 -3.06
C SER A 146 -3.11 15.88 -1.59
N VAL A 147 -1.93 15.43 -1.16
CA VAL A 147 -1.41 15.60 0.20
C VAL A 147 -0.38 16.74 0.20
N PRO A 148 -0.72 17.93 0.74
CA PRO A 148 0.20 19.08 0.71
C PRO A 148 1.50 18.79 1.44
N GLY A 149 2.64 18.92 0.74
CA GLY A 149 3.97 18.73 1.30
C GLY A 149 4.42 17.27 1.40
N SER A 150 3.66 16.32 0.87
CA SER A 150 4.11 14.93 0.77
C SER A 150 5.25 14.76 -0.22
N ILE A 151 5.99 13.67 -0.07
CA ILE A 151 7.10 13.26 -0.94
C ILE A 151 6.71 11.93 -1.58
N LEU A 152 6.73 11.86 -2.92
CA LEU A 152 6.64 10.59 -3.64
C LEU A 152 8.04 10.08 -3.96
N ASP A 153 8.39 8.94 -3.39
CA ASP A 153 9.66 8.25 -3.61
C ASP A 153 9.42 6.97 -4.43
N VAL A 154 9.92 6.97 -5.66
CA VAL A 154 9.72 5.87 -6.61
C VAL A 154 10.96 5.00 -6.66
N ILE A 155 10.80 3.69 -6.40
CA ILE A 155 11.88 2.71 -6.42
C ILE A 155 11.86 1.98 -7.78
N ASP A 156 12.93 2.14 -8.54
CA ASP A 156 13.12 1.46 -9.83
C ASP A 156 13.41 -0.04 -9.61
N GLY A 157 12.94 -0.89 -10.53
CA GLY A 157 13.13 -2.34 -10.44
C GLY A 157 12.29 -3.02 -9.37
N CYS A 158 11.25 -2.37 -8.87
CA CYS A 158 10.32 -2.91 -7.88
C CYS A 158 8.87 -2.84 -8.37
N GLY A 159 8.12 -3.90 -8.08
CA GLY A 159 6.66 -3.95 -8.27
C GLY A 159 5.89 -3.42 -7.06
N HIS A 160 4.80 -4.10 -6.75
CA HIS A 160 3.88 -3.75 -5.66
C HIS A 160 4.44 -4.02 -4.24
N ARG A 161 5.57 -4.73 -4.15
CA ARG A 161 6.16 -5.21 -2.90
C ARG A 161 7.60 -4.71 -2.71
N PRO A 162 7.85 -3.38 -2.73
CA PRO A 162 9.21 -2.84 -2.61
C PRO A 162 9.88 -3.24 -1.29
N GLU A 163 9.10 -3.48 -0.23
CA GLU A 163 9.59 -3.94 1.07
C GLU A 163 10.21 -5.35 1.03
N ILE A 164 9.92 -6.12 -0.02
CA ILE A 164 10.43 -7.48 -0.22
C ILE A 164 11.43 -7.54 -1.37
N GLU A 165 11.18 -6.80 -2.45
CA GLU A 165 12.05 -6.80 -3.63
C GLU A 165 13.36 -6.05 -3.39
N ASN A 166 13.32 -4.98 -2.58
CA ASN A 166 14.51 -4.21 -2.21
C ASN A 166 14.44 -3.76 -0.73
N PRO A 167 14.51 -4.71 0.22
CA PRO A 167 14.26 -4.44 1.64
C PRO A 167 15.25 -3.45 2.24
N GLN A 168 16.53 -3.45 1.79
CA GLN A 168 17.52 -2.52 2.31
C GLN A 168 17.19 -1.09 1.90
N LEU A 169 16.98 -0.84 0.60
CA LEU A 169 16.65 0.51 0.10
C LEU A 169 15.32 1.01 0.67
N PHE A 170 14.32 0.13 0.77
CA PHE A 170 13.04 0.44 1.38
C PHE A 170 13.21 0.87 2.85
N SER A 171 13.94 0.07 3.64
CA SER A 171 14.18 0.37 5.05
C SER A 171 14.95 1.67 5.24
N ASP A 172 16.00 1.92 4.44
CA ASP A 172 16.78 3.14 4.51
C ASP A 172 15.92 4.39 4.25
N LYS A 173 15.04 4.34 3.24
CA LYS A 173 14.10 5.43 2.93
C LYS A 173 13.10 5.68 4.07
N VAL A 174 12.50 4.62 4.60
CA VAL A 174 11.54 4.73 5.71
C VAL A 174 12.23 5.28 6.97
N LEU A 175 13.37 4.73 7.36
CA LEU A 175 14.08 5.16 8.57
C LEU A 175 14.56 6.61 8.44
N SER A 176 15.14 6.98 7.30
CA SER A 176 15.55 8.37 7.04
C SER A 176 14.40 9.36 7.11
N PHE A 177 13.19 8.95 6.72
CA PHE A 177 12.01 9.81 6.83
C PHE A 177 11.49 9.86 8.27
N LEU A 178 11.57 8.77 9.04
CA LEU A 178 11.05 8.70 10.41
C LEU A 178 11.95 9.40 11.45
N ASP A 179 13.23 9.57 11.17
CA ASP A 179 14.16 10.35 12.00
C ASP A 179 13.80 11.86 11.97
#